data_97cb84333d0da46f4a9ee853b51e1670
#
_entry.id   97cb84333d0da46f4a9ee853b51e1670
#
_cell.length_a   1.000
_cell.length_b   1.000
_cell.length_c   1.000
_cell.angle_alpha   90.00
_cell.angle_beta   90.00
_cell.angle_gamma   90.00
#
_symmetry.space_group_name_H-M   'P 1'
#
loop_
_entity.id
_entity.type
_entity.pdbx_description
1 polymer ?
#
loop_
_entity_poly.entity_id
_entity_poly.type
_entity_poly.pdbx_seq_one_letter_code
_entity_poly.pdbx_strand_id
1 'polypeptide(L)'
;MRYLSKIFQPVITIPKNAKIKNTEITCKSQKLLLECGLIRPSGPGVFTILPLARRALDKLEALIISCIESAGAQRMSIPSLTAATLWDKTGRLEEVGPELMRLEDRHGKKYLLAPTHEEAIADLLSDVGPLSYKQLPLLLYQISNKYRDELRPKHGLLRAREFSMLDAYGAHATEGCARATYTSVCQAYTELFSQLELPVQKVPAPAGEMGGSVSHEWQLPAAAGEDALARCRQCARAADAADTCPHCGGDVALVGHTFILGTKYSAPLSAHYTPPAGAPQPLIMSCYGIGITRLLAASIEALSTETQVRWPAAIAPYSVIIIGPK
;
A
#
# COMPACT_ATOMS: atom_id res chain seq x y z
N MET A 1 17.48 -4.84 26.92
CA MET A 1 18.73 -4.54 26.18
C MET A 1 19.04 -5.74 25.27
N ARG A 2 19.36 -5.51 24.00
CA ARG A 2 19.80 -6.58 23.08
C ARG A 2 21.21 -6.28 22.64
N TYR A 3 22.08 -7.29 22.69
CA TYR A 3 23.45 -7.15 22.17
C TYR A 3 23.44 -7.15 20.65
N LEU A 4 24.11 -6.20 20.01
CA LEU A 4 24.24 -6.10 18.56
C LEU A 4 24.80 -7.40 17.94
N SER A 5 25.76 -8.04 18.62
CA SER A 5 26.34 -9.33 18.22
C SER A 5 25.38 -10.52 18.22
N LYS A 6 24.18 -10.37 18.78
CA LYS A 6 23.13 -11.40 18.82
C LYS A 6 21.99 -11.12 17.84
N ILE A 7 22.04 -10.00 17.11
CA ILE A 7 21.06 -9.70 16.06
C ILE A 7 21.47 -10.48 14.81
N PHE A 8 20.52 -11.23 14.25
CA PHE A 8 20.73 -11.87 12.96
C PHE A 8 20.71 -10.82 11.85
N GLN A 9 21.92 -10.35 11.50
CA GLN A 9 22.15 -9.35 10.45
C GLN A 9 23.30 -9.85 9.57
N PRO A 10 23.01 -10.63 8.52
CA PRO A 10 24.03 -11.12 7.60
C PRO A 10 24.47 -9.99 6.66
N VAL A 11 25.38 -9.14 7.11
CA VAL A 11 26.04 -8.10 6.31
C VAL A 11 27.05 -8.78 5.41
N ILE A 12 26.82 -8.79 4.11
CA ILE A 12 27.66 -9.52 3.15
C ILE A 12 27.62 -8.79 1.81
N THR A 13 28.78 -8.69 1.15
CA THR A 13 28.83 -8.57 -0.32
C THR A 13 27.98 -9.69 -0.92
N ILE A 14 27.14 -9.39 -1.89
CA ILE A 14 26.23 -10.36 -2.50
C ILE A 14 27.03 -11.56 -3.00
N PRO A 15 26.81 -12.78 -2.46
CA PRO A 15 27.59 -13.96 -2.83
C PRO A 15 27.41 -14.27 -4.32
N LYS A 16 28.42 -14.86 -4.98
CA LYS A 16 28.36 -15.26 -6.40
C LYS A 16 27.21 -16.19 -6.73
N ASN A 17 26.78 -17.00 -5.77
CA ASN A 17 25.66 -17.95 -5.86
C ASN A 17 24.38 -17.45 -5.17
N ALA A 18 24.25 -16.13 -4.94
CA ALA A 18 23.01 -15.55 -4.43
C ALA A 18 21.84 -15.78 -5.43
N LYS A 19 20.63 -15.86 -4.88
CA LYS A 19 19.39 -15.98 -5.68
C LYS A 19 19.08 -14.75 -6.55
N ILE A 20 19.82 -13.65 -6.35
CA ILE A 20 19.73 -12.44 -7.16
C ILE A 20 21.13 -12.13 -7.73
N LYS A 21 21.20 -11.78 -9.00
CA LYS A 21 22.45 -11.36 -9.65
C LYS A 21 22.65 -9.86 -9.46
N ASN A 22 23.90 -9.39 -9.48
CA ASN A 22 24.20 -7.96 -9.40
C ASN A 22 23.52 -7.14 -10.51
N THR A 23 23.31 -7.73 -11.69
CA THR A 23 22.60 -7.11 -12.82
C THR A 23 21.10 -6.93 -12.57
N GLU A 24 20.54 -7.60 -11.59
CA GLU A 24 19.11 -7.51 -11.19
C GLU A 24 18.89 -6.49 -10.07
N ILE A 25 19.97 -5.88 -9.56
CA ILE A 25 19.91 -4.79 -8.59
C ILE A 25 19.82 -3.49 -9.37
N THR A 26 18.65 -2.89 -9.34
CA THR A 26 18.27 -1.80 -10.24
C THR A 26 18.06 -0.47 -9.53
N CYS A 27 18.17 -0.44 -8.18
CA CYS A 27 18.06 0.80 -7.41
C CYS A 27 18.89 0.75 -6.12
N LYS A 28 19.13 1.91 -5.56
CA LYS A 28 19.94 2.13 -4.35
C LYS A 28 19.34 1.44 -3.13
N SER A 29 18.05 1.58 -2.90
CA SER A 29 17.35 0.95 -1.76
C SER A 29 17.45 -0.57 -1.80
N GLN A 30 17.27 -1.19 -2.97
CA GLN A 30 17.42 -2.64 -3.13
C GLN A 30 18.84 -3.10 -2.77
N LYS A 31 19.87 -2.40 -3.29
CA LYS A 31 21.26 -2.68 -2.97
C LYS A 31 21.53 -2.60 -1.47
N LEU A 32 21.19 -1.47 -0.86
CA LEU A 32 21.43 -1.23 0.56
C LEU A 32 20.68 -2.22 1.46
N LEU A 33 19.42 -2.53 1.16
CA LEU A 33 18.63 -3.50 1.91
C LEU A 33 19.25 -4.90 1.89
N LEU A 34 19.83 -5.31 0.75
CA LEU A 34 20.52 -6.59 0.60
C LEU A 34 21.88 -6.62 1.30
N GLU A 35 22.73 -5.62 1.04
CA GLU A 35 24.09 -5.55 1.56
C GLU A 35 24.12 -5.35 3.08
N CYS A 36 23.21 -4.55 3.62
CA CYS A 36 23.10 -4.33 5.06
C CYS A 36 22.38 -5.47 5.82
N GLY A 37 22.02 -6.56 5.15
CA GLY A 37 21.35 -7.70 5.80
C GLY A 37 19.97 -7.36 6.35
N LEU A 38 19.20 -6.58 5.64
CA LEU A 38 17.84 -6.16 5.99
C LEU A 38 16.78 -7.04 5.33
N ILE A 39 17.05 -7.50 4.09
CA ILE A 39 16.21 -8.44 3.35
C ILE A 39 17.04 -9.54 2.70
N ARG A 40 16.37 -10.63 2.30
CA ARG A 40 16.94 -11.69 1.45
C ARG A 40 15.92 -12.15 0.40
N PRO A 41 16.34 -12.38 -0.85
CA PRO A 41 15.45 -12.89 -1.88
C PRO A 41 15.07 -14.34 -1.60
N SER A 42 13.79 -14.64 -1.62
CA SER A 42 13.24 -16.01 -1.55
C SER A 42 12.91 -16.53 -2.94
N GLY A 43 12.57 -15.63 -3.86
CA GLY A 43 12.30 -15.86 -5.27
C GLY A 43 12.17 -14.52 -6.01
N PRO A 44 11.90 -14.52 -7.32
CA PRO A 44 11.69 -13.30 -8.10
C PRO A 44 10.52 -12.48 -7.52
N GLY A 45 10.79 -11.27 -7.04
CA GLY A 45 9.80 -10.40 -6.42
C GLY A 45 9.28 -10.85 -5.04
N VAL A 46 9.93 -11.86 -4.42
CA VAL A 46 9.57 -12.36 -3.08
C VAL A 46 10.77 -12.27 -2.14
N PHE A 47 10.58 -11.65 -0.97
CA PHE A 47 11.67 -11.33 -0.06
C PHE A 47 11.37 -11.75 1.37
N THR A 48 12.37 -12.32 2.03
CA THR A 48 12.38 -12.50 3.48
C THR A 48 12.82 -11.20 4.14
N ILE A 49 12.01 -10.68 5.04
CA ILE A 49 12.33 -9.50 5.86
C ILE A 49 13.12 -9.95 7.09
N LEU A 50 14.31 -9.42 7.29
CA LEU A 50 15.19 -9.78 8.38
C LEU A 50 14.94 -8.93 9.65
N PRO A 51 15.44 -9.32 10.83
CA PRO A 51 15.03 -8.75 12.12
C PRO A 51 15.12 -7.23 12.24
N LEU A 52 16.15 -6.58 11.68
CA LEU A 52 16.27 -5.11 11.75
C LEU A 52 15.24 -4.41 10.87
N ALA A 53 15.04 -4.90 9.64
CA ALA A 53 13.99 -4.35 8.77
C ALA A 53 12.59 -4.63 9.34
N ARG A 54 12.35 -5.83 9.92
CA ARG A 54 11.08 -6.14 10.59
C ARG A 54 10.80 -5.15 11.72
N ARG A 55 11.82 -4.84 12.53
CA ARG A 55 11.67 -3.86 13.61
C ARG A 55 11.33 -2.44 13.10
N ALA A 56 11.90 -2.03 11.97
CA ALA A 56 11.54 -0.76 11.34
C ALA A 56 10.09 -0.79 10.79
N LEU A 57 9.70 -1.92 10.18
CA LEU A 57 8.34 -2.13 9.71
C LEU A 57 7.31 -2.14 10.86
N ASP A 58 7.62 -2.76 12.01
CA ASP A 58 6.74 -2.74 13.19
C ASP A 58 6.46 -1.31 13.67
N LYS A 59 7.48 -0.45 13.66
CA LYS A 59 7.32 0.97 14.00
C LYS A 59 6.53 1.73 12.94
N LEU A 60 6.78 1.45 11.66
CA LEU A 60 6.05 2.07 10.55
C LEU A 60 4.57 1.66 10.58
N GLU A 61 4.28 0.38 10.81
CA GLU A 61 2.91 -0.12 10.99
C GLU A 61 2.21 0.58 12.16
N ALA A 62 2.89 0.75 13.30
CA ALA A 62 2.32 1.45 14.45
C ALA A 62 1.96 2.92 14.16
N LEU A 63 2.82 3.64 13.41
CA LEU A 63 2.53 5.00 12.96
C LEU A 63 1.32 5.04 12.01
N ILE A 64 1.29 4.16 11.02
CA ILE A 64 0.20 4.06 10.04
C ILE A 64 -1.12 3.74 10.76
N ILE A 65 -1.11 2.80 11.72
CA ILE A 65 -2.28 2.46 12.54
C ILE A 65 -2.78 3.68 13.30
N SER A 66 -1.91 4.37 14.02
CA SER A 66 -2.27 5.57 14.76
C SER A 66 -2.91 6.63 13.88
N CYS A 67 -2.36 6.85 12.68
CA CYS A 67 -2.90 7.82 11.74
C CYS A 67 -4.26 7.42 11.15
N ILE A 68 -4.45 6.16 10.74
CA ILE A 68 -5.73 5.76 10.14
C ILE A 68 -6.85 5.65 11.20
N GLU A 69 -6.52 5.24 12.42
CA GLU A 69 -7.47 5.20 13.53
C GLU A 69 -7.89 6.60 14.00
N SER A 70 -7.03 7.62 13.86
CA SER A 70 -7.41 9.03 14.11
C SER A 70 -8.49 9.52 13.14
N ALA A 71 -8.59 8.93 11.95
CA ALA A 71 -9.68 9.17 10.99
C ALA A 71 -10.95 8.36 11.30
N GLY A 72 -11.00 7.62 12.41
CA GLY A 72 -12.15 6.80 12.84
C GLY A 72 -12.17 5.39 12.28
N ALA A 73 -11.08 4.89 11.71
CA ALA A 73 -11.01 3.54 11.17
C ALA A 73 -10.96 2.47 12.26
N GLN A 74 -11.61 1.33 12.01
CA GLN A 74 -11.67 0.18 12.90
C GLN A 74 -10.92 -1.01 12.29
N ARG A 75 -10.06 -1.63 13.08
CA ARG A 75 -9.23 -2.76 12.63
C ARG A 75 -10.02 -4.04 12.51
N MET A 76 -9.80 -4.76 11.41
CA MET A 76 -10.32 -6.12 11.19
C MET A 76 -9.29 -6.99 10.49
N SER A 77 -9.63 -8.22 10.16
CA SER A 77 -8.81 -9.12 9.33
C SER A 77 -9.70 -9.80 8.31
N ILE A 78 -9.28 -9.77 7.06
CA ILE A 78 -9.95 -10.42 5.93
C ILE A 78 -9.02 -11.50 5.39
N PRO A 79 -9.53 -12.69 5.02
CA PRO A 79 -8.72 -13.75 4.42
C PRO A 79 -8.01 -13.28 3.14
N SER A 80 -6.73 -13.63 2.99
CA SER A 80 -5.99 -13.37 1.75
C SER A 80 -6.42 -14.30 0.62
N LEU A 81 -7.06 -15.42 0.94
CA LEU A 81 -7.63 -16.34 -0.04
C LEU A 81 -9.08 -15.94 -0.33
N THR A 82 -9.32 -15.46 -1.53
CA THR A 82 -10.62 -14.93 -1.98
C THR A 82 -11.23 -15.81 -3.06
N ALA A 83 -12.55 -16.03 -3.03
CA ALA A 83 -13.24 -16.80 -4.07
C ALA A 83 -13.24 -16.05 -5.41
N ALA A 84 -12.82 -16.72 -6.49
CA ALA A 84 -12.78 -16.12 -7.83
C ALA A 84 -14.17 -15.65 -8.32
N THR A 85 -15.25 -16.26 -7.82
CA THR A 85 -16.63 -15.88 -8.15
C THR A 85 -17.03 -14.47 -7.68
N LEU A 86 -16.38 -13.92 -6.63
CA LEU A 86 -16.62 -12.54 -6.22
C LEU A 86 -16.07 -11.54 -7.26
N TRP A 87 -14.89 -11.84 -7.78
CA TRP A 87 -14.22 -11.04 -8.80
C TRP A 87 -14.93 -11.13 -10.17
N ASP A 88 -15.53 -12.29 -10.45
CA ASP A 88 -16.35 -12.50 -11.63
C ASP A 88 -17.61 -11.62 -11.60
N LYS A 89 -18.31 -11.55 -10.45
CA LYS A 89 -19.49 -10.68 -10.26
C LYS A 89 -19.23 -9.18 -10.50
N THR A 90 -18.00 -8.71 -10.23
CA THR A 90 -17.59 -7.32 -10.47
C THR A 90 -16.97 -7.10 -11.86
N GLY A 91 -16.76 -8.17 -12.64
CA GLY A 91 -16.10 -8.15 -13.95
C GLY A 91 -14.57 -8.05 -13.86
N ARG A 92 -13.99 -7.86 -12.65
CA ARG A 92 -12.55 -7.65 -12.47
C ARG A 92 -11.72 -8.91 -12.65
N LEU A 93 -12.32 -10.09 -12.64
CA LEU A 93 -11.60 -11.35 -12.88
C LEU A 93 -10.91 -11.37 -14.26
N GLU A 94 -11.54 -10.78 -15.27
CA GLU A 94 -11.00 -10.66 -16.62
C GLU A 94 -10.24 -9.34 -16.83
N GLU A 95 -10.76 -8.24 -16.30
CA GLU A 95 -10.19 -6.90 -16.42
C GLU A 95 -8.75 -6.84 -15.87
N VAL A 96 -8.51 -7.35 -14.65
CA VAL A 96 -7.18 -7.43 -14.03
C VAL A 96 -6.35 -8.61 -14.56
N GLY A 97 -7.02 -9.68 -14.95
CA GLY A 97 -6.54 -10.83 -15.72
C GLY A 97 -5.20 -11.42 -15.29
N PRO A 98 -4.09 -11.09 -15.98
CA PRO A 98 -2.79 -11.76 -15.78
C PRO A 98 -2.07 -11.38 -14.49
N GLU A 99 -2.45 -10.30 -13.82
CA GLU A 99 -1.84 -9.91 -12.54
C GLU A 99 -2.42 -10.69 -11.33
N LEU A 100 -3.47 -11.49 -11.56
CA LEU A 100 -4.10 -12.27 -10.50
C LEU A 100 -3.39 -13.61 -10.29
N MET A 101 -2.90 -13.85 -9.07
CA MET A 101 -2.41 -15.17 -8.66
C MET A 101 -3.59 -16.09 -8.39
N ARG A 102 -3.85 -17.02 -9.31
CA ARG A 102 -4.99 -17.94 -9.28
C ARG A 102 -4.61 -19.28 -8.67
N LEU A 103 -5.53 -19.87 -7.90
CA LEU A 103 -5.37 -21.16 -7.25
C LEU A 103 -6.64 -21.98 -7.44
N GLU A 104 -6.48 -23.29 -7.35
CA GLU A 104 -7.58 -24.24 -7.34
C GLU A 104 -7.39 -25.19 -6.15
N ASP A 105 -8.45 -25.42 -5.39
CA ASP A 105 -8.41 -26.37 -4.30
C ASP A 105 -8.61 -27.81 -4.79
N ARG A 106 -8.45 -28.79 -3.90
CA ARG A 106 -8.61 -30.21 -4.22
C ARG A 106 -10.02 -30.61 -4.72
N HIS A 107 -11.00 -29.72 -4.59
CA HIS A 107 -12.38 -29.91 -5.01
C HIS A 107 -12.70 -29.18 -6.32
N GLY A 108 -11.70 -28.55 -6.96
CA GLY A 108 -11.88 -27.80 -8.20
C GLY A 108 -12.43 -26.37 -7.97
N LYS A 109 -12.52 -25.89 -6.73
CA LYS A 109 -12.97 -24.55 -6.44
C LYS A 109 -11.85 -23.54 -6.70
N LYS A 110 -12.16 -22.48 -7.45
CA LYS A 110 -11.21 -21.46 -7.87
C LYS A 110 -11.12 -20.32 -6.87
N TYR A 111 -9.91 -19.95 -6.51
CA TYR A 111 -9.57 -18.90 -5.61
C TYR A 111 -8.49 -17.98 -6.20
N LEU A 112 -8.31 -16.84 -5.56
CA LEU A 112 -7.25 -15.87 -5.82
C LEU A 112 -6.49 -15.59 -4.52
N LEU A 113 -5.19 -15.38 -4.61
CA LEU A 113 -4.46 -14.64 -3.57
C LEU A 113 -4.76 -13.16 -3.78
N ALA A 114 -5.41 -12.53 -2.81
CA ALA A 114 -5.97 -11.19 -2.95
C ALA A 114 -4.91 -10.11 -3.25
N PRO A 115 -5.00 -9.40 -4.37
CA PRO A 115 -4.21 -8.19 -4.62
C PRO A 115 -4.80 -6.96 -3.90
N THR A 116 -6.08 -7.04 -3.54
CA THR A 116 -6.91 -6.04 -2.83
C THR A 116 -8.22 -6.70 -2.37
N HIS A 117 -9.07 -6.04 -1.57
CA HIS A 117 -10.21 -6.70 -0.93
C HIS A 117 -11.55 -5.96 -1.09
N GLU A 118 -11.74 -5.12 -2.10
CA GLU A 118 -13.00 -4.40 -2.34
C GLU A 118 -14.18 -5.38 -2.44
N GLU A 119 -14.01 -6.46 -3.20
CA GLU A 119 -15.01 -7.50 -3.36
C GLU A 119 -15.32 -8.22 -2.05
N ALA A 120 -14.30 -8.55 -1.27
CA ALA A 120 -14.47 -9.25 -0.01
C ALA A 120 -15.17 -8.38 1.04
N ILE A 121 -14.92 -7.07 1.06
CA ILE A 121 -15.63 -6.10 1.91
C ILE A 121 -17.09 -5.96 1.47
N ALA A 122 -17.35 -5.84 0.18
CA ALA A 122 -18.72 -5.72 -0.32
C ALA A 122 -19.52 -7.01 -0.03
N ASP A 123 -18.92 -8.18 -0.16
CA ASP A 123 -19.52 -9.47 0.18
C ASP A 123 -19.83 -9.57 1.68
N LEU A 124 -18.89 -9.18 2.54
CA LEU A 124 -19.11 -9.09 4.00
C LEU A 124 -20.27 -8.17 4.34
N LEU A 125 -20.31 -6.96 3.75
CA LEU A 125 -21.39 -5.99 4.01
C LEU A 125 -22.75 -6.46 3.47
N SER A 126 -22.74 -7.29 2.43
CA SER A 126 -23.94 -7.96 1.94
C SER A 126 -24.43 -9.06 2.89
N ASP A 127 -23.50 -9.87 3.41
CA ASP A 127 -23.80 -10.99 4.32
C ASP A 127 -24.39 -10.53 5.67
N VAL A 128 -23.90 -9.43 6.22
CA VAL A 128 -24.46 -8.85 7.47
C VAL A 128 -25.84 -8.21 7.26
N GLY A 129 -26.28 -8.09 6.01
CA GLY A 129 -27.55 -7.48 5.63
C GLY A 129 -27.53 -5.95 5.60
N PRO A 130 -28.65 -5.31 5.21
CA PRO A 130 -28.70 -3.86 5.04
C PRO A 130 -28.40 -3.10 6.34
N LEU A 131 -27.31 -2.33 6.32
CA LEU A 131 -26.93 -1.48 7.45
C LEU A 131 -27.93 -0.33 7.63
N SER A 132 -28.24 0.04 8.87
CA SER A 132 -28.99 1.28 9.11
C SER A 132 -28.13 2.50 8.72
N TYR A 133 -28.76 3.52 8.11
CA TYR A 133 -28.07 4.80 7.83
C TYR A 133 -27.40 5.42 9.06
N LYS A 134 -27.87 5.10 10.28
CA LYS A 134 -27.31 5.56 11.56
C LYS A 134 -25.96 4.93 11.90
N GLN A 135 -25.62 3.81 11.25
CA GLN A 135 -24.36 3.10 11.45
C GLN A 135 -23.26 3.61 10.49
N LEU A 136 -23.62 4.51 9.57
CA LEU A 136 -22.73 5.07 8.58
C LEU A 136 -22.27 6.50 8.96
N PRO A 137 -21.06 6.93 8.60
CA PRO A 137 -20.07 6.17 7.83
C PRO A 137 -19.43 5.04 8.63
N LEU A 138 -19.06 3.97 7.94
CA LEU A 138 -18.24 2.90 8.47
C LEU A 138 -16.89 2.93 7.75
N LEU A 139 -15.80 2.93 8.50
CA LEU A 139 -14.43 2.85 7.98
C LEU A 139 -13.72 1.66 8.64
N LEU A 140 -13.41 0.65 7.83
CA LEU A 140 -12.75 -0.59 8.26
C LEU A 140 -11.36 -0.68 7.63
N TYR A 141 -10.36 -1.21 8.35
CA TYR A 141 -9.02 -1.39 7.79
C TYR A 141 -8.39 -2.69 8.26
N GLN A 142 -7.41 -3.15 7.47
CA GLN A 142 -6.51 -4.23 7.84
C GLN A 142 -5.07 -3.92 7.44
N ILE A 143 -4.13 -4.67 7.99
CA ILE A 143 -2.76 -4.81 7.49
C ILE A 143 -2.57 -6.28 7.15
N SER A 144 -2.31 -6.58 5.89
CA SER A 144 -2.10 -7.94 5.43
C SER A 144 -1.18 -7.99 4.20
N ASN A 145 -0.68 -9.18 3.88
CA ASN A 145 0.04 -9.38 2.64
C ASN A 145 -0.92 -9.33 1.45
N LYS A 146 -0.47 -8.71 0.39
CA LYS A 146 -1.12 -8.66 -0.91
C LYS A 146 -0.23 -9.36 -1.94
N TYR A 147 -0.86 -9.87 -2.98
CA TYR A 147 -0.23 -10.71 -3.98
C TYR A 147 -0.57 -10.20 -5.38
N ARG A 148 0.46 -9.98 -6.19
CA ARG A 148 0.30 -9.58 -7.60
C ARG A 148 1.26 -10.38 -8.44
N ASP A 149 0.78 -11.00 -9.52
CA ASP A 149 1.63 -11.75 -10.45
C ASP A 149 2.37 -10.81 -11.39
N GLU A 150 3.24 -9.99 -10.82
CA GLU A 150 4.06 -9.05 -11.56
C GLU A 150 4.91 -9.78 -12.60
N LEU A 151 4.74 -9.41 -13.86
CA LEU A 151 5.49 -10.01 -14.96
C LEU A 151 7.00 -9.74 -14.83
N ARG A 152 7.36 -8.54 -14.39
CA ARG A 152 8.75 -8.10 -14.21
C ARG A 152 8.92 -7.41 -12.87
N PRO A 153 9.02 -8.17 -11.76
CA PRO A 153 9.34 -7.56 -10.47
C PRO A 153 10.72 -6.91 -10.53
N LYS A 154 10.83 -5.67 -10.03
CA LYS A 154 12.07 -4.90 -10.07
C LYS A 154 12.17 -3.96 -8.86
N HIS A 155 13.35 -3.39 -8.65
CA HIS A 155 13.60 -2.44 -7.56
C HIS A 155 13.32 -2.99 -6.15
N GLY A 156 13.51 -4.31 -5.95
CA GLY A 156 13.35 -4.97 -4.65
C GLY A 156 11.93 -4.84 -4.10
N LEU A 157 11.77 -4.22 -2.93
CA LEU A 157 10.48 -4.06 -2.28
C LEU A 157 9.59 -2.96 -2.90
N LEU A 158 10.10 -2.17 -3.84
CA LEU A 158 9.29 -1.14 -4.52
C LEU A 158 8.26 -1.79 -5.45
N ARG A 159 8.63 -2.87 -6.17
CA ARG A 159 7.74 -3.62 -7.04
C ARG A 159 7.92 -5.13 -6.84
N ALA A 160 7.29 -5.64 -5.79
CA ALA A 160 7.34 -7.02 -5.36
C ALA A 160 6.04 -7.77 -5.70
N ARG A 161 6.09 -9.11 -5.76
CA ARG A 161 4.93 -9.98 -5.99
C ARG A 161 4.14 -10.27 -4.72
N GLU A 162 4.82 -10.24 -3.58
CA GLU A 162 4.22 -10.31 -2.24
C GLU A 162 4.71 -9.12 -1.42
N PHE A 163 3.80 -8.37 -0.81
CA PHE A 163 4.09 -7.17 -0.04
C PHE A 163 3.06 -6.89 1.03
N SER A 164 3.47 -6.25 2.13
CA SER A 164 2.55 -5.80 3.17
C SER A 164 1.89 -4.48 2.80
N MET A 165 0.57 -4.39 3.01
CA MET A 165 -0.24 -3.20 2.75
C MET A 165 -1.22 -2.97 3.89
N LEU A 166 -1.38 -1.69 4.31
CA LEU A 166 -2.61 -1.24 4.92
C LEU A 166 -3.61 -0.96 3.81
N ASP A 167 -4.79 -1.55 3.92
CA ASP A 167 -5.94 -1.27 3.08
C ASP A 167 -7.16 -0.95 3.95
N ALA A 168 -7.77 0.22 3.72
CA ALA A 168 -8.94 0.68 4.43
C ALA A 168 -10.11 0.88 3.45
N TYR A 169 -11.31 0.62 3.93
CA TYR A 169 -12.54 0.59 3.14
C TYR A 169 -13.62 1.37 3.85
N GLY A 170 -14.18 2.36 3.16
CA GLY A 170 -15.29 3.15 3.63
C GLY A 170 -16.62 2.70 3.04
N ALA A 171 -17.67 2.69 3.87
CA ALA A 171 -19.06 2.50 3.45
C ALA A 171 -19.89 3.70 3.90
N HIS A 172 -20.64 4.27 2.97
CA HIS A 172 -21.31 5.56 3.14
C HIS A 172 -22.72 5.52 2.56
N ALA A 173 -23.63 6.32 3.14
CA ALA A 173 -24.98 6.50 2.60
C ALA A 173 -25.01 7.45 1.40
N THR A 174 -24.11 8.44 1.36
CA THR A 174 -24.12 9.49 0.31
C THR A 174 -22.70 9.79 -0.15
N GLU A 175 -22.56 10.34 -1.36
CA GLU A 175 -21.27 10.80 -1.87
C GLU A 175 -20.68 11.93 -1.02
N GLY A 176 -21.51 12.83 -0.48
CA GLY A 176 -21.06 13.89 0.43
C GLY A 176 -20.42 13.32 1.70
N CYS A 177 -21.01 12.26 2.27
CA CYS A 177 -20.44 11.53 3.39
C CYS A 177 -19.09 10.85 3.02
N ALA A 178 -19.02 10.23 1.82
CA ALA A 178 -17.80 9.63 1.31
C ALA A 178 -16.68 10.67 1.13
N ARG A 179 -16.99 11.86 0.61
CA ARG A 179 -16.03 12.97 0.45
C ARG A 179 -15.51 13.50 1.79
N ALA A 180 -16.36 13.57 2.83
CA ALA A 180 -15.94 13.97 4.17
C ALA A 180 -14.93 12.97 4.77
N THR A 181 -15.22 11.66 4.73
CA THR A 181 -14.30 10.62 5.14
C THR A 181 -13.01 10.63 4.31
N TYR A 182 -13.13 10.83 3.00
CA TYR A 182 -11.97 10.93 2.11
C TYR A 182 -11.03 12.06 2.52
N THR A 183 -11.58 13.22 2.88
CA THR A 183 -10.80 14.37 3.34
C THR A 183 -10.10 14.05 4.66
N SER A 184 -10.78 13.42 5.63
CA SER A 184 -10.18 13.01 6.91
C SER A 184 -9.04 12.02 6.72
N VAL A 185 -9.18 11.01 5.86
CA VAL A 185 -8.12 10.05 5.57
C VAL A 185 -6.95 10.71 4.84
N CYS A 186 -7.20 11.60 3.89
CA CYS A 186 -6.14 12.37 3.23
C CYS A 186 -5.35 13.23 4.24
N GLN A 187 -6.02 13.80 5.23
CA GLN A 187 -5.36 14.54 6.30
C GLN A 187 -4.49 13.62 7.17
N ALA A 188 -5.00 12.45 7.56
CA ALA A 188 -4.24 11.44 8.29
C ALA A 188 -2.98 10.97 7.52
N TYR A 189 -3.09 10.80 6.20
CA TYR A 189 -1.93 10.47 5.36
C TYR A 189 -0.91 11.61 5.30
N THR A 190 -1.37 12.85 5.17
CA THR A 190 -0.48 14.04 5.24
C THR A 190 0.29 14.08 6.55
N GLU A 191 -0.39 13.82 7.66
CA GLU A 191 0.22 13.76 8.99
C GLU A 191 1.25 12.64 9.10
N LEU A 192 0.93 11.42 8.60
CA LEU A 192 1.85 10.29 8.56
C LEU A 192 3.15 10.66 7.83
N PHE A 193 3.06 11.22 6.63
CA PHE A 193 4.25 11.56 5.85
C PHE A 193 5.04 12.72 6.46
N SER A 194 4.37 13.64 7.15
CA SER A 194 5.02 14.68 7.94
C SER A 194 5.82 14.10 9.11
N GLN A 195 5.26 13.14 9.86
CA GLN A 195 5.96 12.46 10.96
C GLN A 195 7.16 11.62 10.46
N LEU A 196 7.12 11.15 9.24
CA LEU A 196 8.23 10.45 8.58
C LEU A 196 9.27 11.43 7.97
N GLU A 197 8.98 12.73 7.97
CA GLU A 197 9.81 13.77 7.32
C GLU A 197 10.06 13.48 5.83
N LEU A 198 9.05 12.89 5.14
CA LEU A 198 9.14 12.53 3.74
C LEU A 198 8.40 13.55 2.86
N PRO A 199 9.00 14.04 1.76
CA PRO A 199 8.40 15.03 0.88
C PRO A 199 7.38 14.39 -0.09
N VAL A 200 6.42 13.64 0.46
CA VAL A 200 5.37 12.99 -0.33
C VAL A 200 4.39 14.02 -0.87
N GLN A 201 4.00 13.88 -2.12
CA GLN A 201 3.04 14.72 -2.81
C GLN A 201 1.75 13.95 -3.08
N LYS A 202 0.59 14.57 -2.79
CA LYS A 202 -0.72 14.07 -3.22
C LYS A 202 -1.03 14.63 -4.59
N VAL A 203 -1.21 13.78 -5.59
CA VAL A 203 -1.50 14.16 -6.98
C VAL A 203 -2.79 13.53 -7.46
N PRO A 204 -3.60 14.20 -8.28
CA PRO A 204 -4.72 13.55 -8.98
C PRO A 204 -4.21 12.41 -9.83
N ALA A 205 -4.95 11.31 -9.88
CA ALA A 205 -4.59 10.14 -10.67
C ALA A 205 -5.83 9.55 -11.35
N PRO A 206 -5.68 8.87 -12.48
CA PRO A 206 -6.78 8.13 -13.08
C PRO A 206 -7.23 7.00 -12.15
N ALA A 207 -8.54 6.76 -12.08
CA ALA A 207 -9.08 5.70 -11.24
C ALA A 207 -8.78 4.28 -11.79
N GLY A 208 -8.43 4.16 -13.07
CA GLY A 208 -8.05 2.90 -13.71
C GLY A 208 -9.08 1.79 -13.49
N GLU A 209 -8.59 0.57 -13.35
CA GLU A 209 -9.41 -0.64 -13.10
C GLU A 209 -10.16 -0.60 -11.76
N MET A 210 -9.70 0.20 -10.79
CA MET A 210 -10.41 0.40 -9.53
C MET A 210 -11.75 1.10 -9.74
N GLY A 211 -11.83 2.03 -10.71
CA GLY A 211 -13.01 2.81 -11.00
C GLY A 211 -13.30 3.89 -9.95
N GLY A 212 -14.42 4.54 -10.10
CA GLY A 212 -14.87 5.60 -9.19
C GLY A 212 -14.73 7.02 -9.76
N SER A 213 -15.10 8.02 -8.95
CA SER A 213 -15.20 9.43 -9.35
C SER A 213 -14.03 10.30 -8.89
N VAL A 214 -13.27 9.85 -7.90
CA VAL A 214 -12.13 10.58 -7.31
C VAL A 214 -10.99 9.60 -7.04
N SER A 215 -9.80 9.97 -7.48
CA SER A 215 -8.59 9.21 -7.22
C SER A 215 -7.40 10.14 -7.02
N HIS A 216 -6.56 9.86 -6.01
CA HIS A 216 -5.28 10.55 -5.81
C HIS A 216 -4.21 9.55 -5.43
N GLU A 217 -3.05 9.73 -6.01
CA GLU A 217 -1.81 9.03 -5.63
C GLU A 217 -1.00 9.86 -4.65
N TRP A 218 -0.27 9.16 -3.80
CA TRP A 218 0.71 9.72 -2.87
C TRP A 218 2.09 9.30 -3.36
N GLN A 219 2.81 10.24 -3.90
CA GLN A 219 4.07 10.02 -4.63
C GLN A 219 5.24 10.62 -3.86
N LEU A 220 6.31 9.83 -3.67
CA LEU A 220 7.57 10.24 -3.07
C LEU A 220 8.63 10.40 -4.17
N PRO A 221 9.26 11.56 -4.33
CA PRO A 221 10.36 11.73 -5.30
C PRO A 221 11.50 10.75 -5.03
N ALA A 222 11.86 9.94 -6.02
CA ALA A 222 12.91 8.92 -5.92
C ALA A 222 13.52 8.64 -7.30
N ALA A 223 14.82 8.37 -7.35
CA ALA A 223 15.52 8.07 -8.60
C ALA A 223 15.12 6.73 -9.24
N ALA A 224 14.48 5.84 -8.48
CA ALA A 224 14.00 4.53 -8.94
C ALA A 224 12.49 4.50 -9.21
N GLY A 225 11.85 5.65 -9.40
CA GLY A 225 10.43 5.76 -9.76
C GLY A 225 10.18 5.31 -11.21
N GLU A 226 8.94 4.97 -11.49
CA GLU A 226 8.46 4.63 -12.84
C GLU A 226 7.67 5.76 -13.48
N ASP A 227 7.15 6.69 -12.66
CA ASP A 227 6.33 7.81 -13.07
C ASP A 227 7.07 9.13 -12.90
N ALA A 228 6.83 10.07 -13.79
CA ALA A 228 7.40 11.42 -13.73
C ALA A 228 6.42 12.36 -13.00
N LEU A 229 6.93 13.09 -12.02
CA LEU A 229 6.19 14.14 -11.34
C LEU A 229 6.61 15.51 -11.83
N ALA A 230 5.70 16.25 -12.42
CA ALA A 230 5.91 17.65 -12.74
C ALA A 230 5.54 18.53 -11.54
N ARG A 231 6.45 19.38 -11.09
CA ARG A 231 6.17 20.37 -10.04
C ARG A 231 6.37 21.78 -10.56
N CYS A 232 5.33 22.59 -10.49
CA CYS A 232 5.44 23.99 -10.84
C CYS A 232 6.28 24.76 -9.81
N ARG A 233 7.34 25.46 -10.25
CA ARG A 233 8.19 26.26 -9.37
C ARG A 233 7.48 27.47 -8.77
N GLN A 234 6.43 27.99 -9.43
CA GLN A 234 5.69 29.16 -8.96
C GLN A 234 4.56 28.80 -8.01
N CYS A 235 3.84 27.69 -8.23
CA CYS A 235 2.68 27.35 -7.42
C CYS A 235 2.87 26.13 -6.52
N ALA A 236 4.03 25.45 -6.57
CA ALA A 236 4.37 24.23 -5.84
C ALA A 236 3.36 23.07 -6.03
N ARG A 237 2.42 23.17 -6.98
CA ARG A 237 1.49 22.08 -7.30
C ARG A 237 2.21 20.99 -8.07
N ALA A 238 2.02 19.77 -7.61
CA ALA A 238 2.37 18.59 -8.37
C ALA A 238 1.23 18.31 -9.36
N ALA A 239 1.56 18.00 -10.59
CA ALA A 239 0.65 17.58 -11.64
C ALA A 239 1.19 16.30 -12.28
N ASP A 240 0.30 15.47 -12.81
CA ASP A 240 0.71 14.37 -13.68
C ASP A 240 1.52 14.91 -14.85
N ALA A 241 2.54 14.18 -15.31
CA ALA A 241 3.47 14.64 -16.37
C ALA A 241 2.78 15.06 -17.69
N ALA A 242 1.51 14.71 -17.85
CA ALA A 242 0.67 15.11 -18.97
C ALA A 242 0.11 16.55 -18.87
N ASP A 243 0.05 17.14 -17.68
CA ASP A 243 -0.46 18.49 -17.45
C ASP A 243 0.68 19.48 -17.24
N THR A 244 1.34 19.80 -18.31
CA THR A 244 2.19 20.99 -18.58
C THR A 244 2.58 21.92 -17.44
N CYS A 245 3.48 21.47 -16.57
CA CYS A 245 4.51 22.33 -16.00
C CYS A 245 5.87 21.87 -16.56
N PRO A 246 6.43 22.49 -17.57
CA PRO A 246 7.57 21.95 -18.34
C PRO A 246 8.94 22.05 -17.63
N HIS A 247 9.02 22.25 -16.31
CA HIS A 247 10.28 22.65 -15.70
C HIS A 247 10.86 21.76 -14.60
N CYS A 248 10.20 20.70 -14.12
CA CYS A 248 10.77 19.84 -13.09
C CYS A 248 10.24 18.40 -13.20
N GLY A 249 10.68 17.66 -14.20
CA GLY A 249 10.47 16.22 -14.27
C GLY A 249 11.49 15.49 -13.40
N GLY A 250 11.08 14.61 -12.51
CA GLY A 250 11.90 13.64 -11.79
C GLY A 250 11.06 12.40 -11.54
N ASP A 251 11.71 11.22 -11.51
CA ASP A 251 11.03 9.97 -11.23
C ASP A 251 10.45 9.97 -9.81
N VAL A 252 9.32 9.31 -9.61
CA VAL A 252 8.64 9.22 -8.31
C VAL A 252 8.28 7.78 -7.99
N ALA A 253 8.17 7.45 -6.69
CA ALA A 253 7.68 6.18 -6.21
C ALA A 253 6.29 6.36 -5.61
N LEU A 254 5.29 5.64 -6.12
CA LEU A 254 3.94 5.57 -5.57
C LEU A 254 3.96 4.87 -4.21
N VAL A 255 3.57 5.54 -3.12
CA VAL A 255 3.56 5.00 -1.75
C VAL A 255 2.16 4.79 -1.17
N GLY A 256 1.15 5.44 -1.73
CA GLY A 256 -0.24 5.30 -1.31
C GLY A 256 -1.21 5.71 -2.40
N HIS A 257 -2.44 5.20 -2.34
CA HIS A 257 -3.50 5.51 -3.30
C HIS A 257 -4.85 5.59 -2.56
N THR A 258 -5.70 6.53 -2.96
CA THR A 258 -6.99 6.80 -2.33
C THR A 258 -8.08 6.98 -3.38
N PHE A 259 -9.27 6.36 -3.17
CA PHE A 259 -10.37 6.34 -4.14
C PHE A 259 -11.74 6.61 -3.50
N ILE A 260 -12.64 7.25 -4.26
CA ILE A 260 -14.08 7.15 -4.06
C ILE A 260 -14.62 6.27 -5.19
N LEU A 261 -15.11 5.09 -4.86
CA LEU A 261 -15.46 4.01 -5.78
C LEU A 261 -16.93 4.06 -6.27
N GLY A 262 -17.76 4.86 -5.58
CA GLY A 262 -19.20 4.86 -5.83
C GLY A 262 -19.85 3.51 -5.49
N THR A 263 -20.66 2.99 -6.39
CA THR A 263 -21.39 1.72 -6.21
C THR A 263 -20.81 0.57 -7.05
N LYS A 264 -19.61 0.71 -7.61
CA LYS A 264 -18.99 -0.29 -8.51
C LYS A 264 -18.97 -1.69 -7.89
N TYR A 265 -18.72 -1.80 -6.61
CA TYR A 265 -18.63 -3.07 -5.88
C TYR A 265 -19.89 -3.41 -5.11
N SER A 266 -20.51 -2.44 -4.47
CA SER A 266 -21.70 -2.63 -3.63
C SER A 266 -22.92 -3.06 -4.44
N ALA A 267 -23.15 -2.50 -5.62
CA ALA A 267 -24.29 -2.83 -6.45
C ALA A 267 -24.28 -4.29 -6.93
N PRO A 268 -23.24 -4.81 -7.62
CA PRO A 268 -23.21 -6.20 -8.10
C PRO A 268 -23.12 -7.24 -6.98
N LEU A 269 -22.62 -6.87 -5.79
CA LEU A 269 -22.50 -7.75 -4.62
C LEU A 269 -23.62 -7.51 -3.60
N SER A 270 -24.63 -6.68 -3.92
CA SER A 270 -25.81 -6.45 -3.08
C SER A 270 -25.52 -5.91 -1.68
N ALA A 271 -24.45 -5.14 -1.51
CA ALA A 271 -24.11 -4.46 -0.26
C ALA A 271 -24.94 -3.17 -0.13
N HIS A 272 -25.96 -3.18 0.75
CA HIS A 272 -26.97 -2.14 0.86
C HIS A 272 -27.02 -1.52 2.26
N TYR A 273 -27.62 -0.33 2.34
CA TYR A 273 -28.05 0.28 3.60
C TYR A 273 -29.54 0.62 3.54
N THR A 274 -30.17 0.73 4.70
CA THR A 274 -31.55 1.17 4.85
C THR A 274 -31.57 2.66 5.16
N PRO A 275 -32.12 3.52 4.24
CA PRO A 275 -32.29 4.95 4.48
C PRO A 275 -33.39 5.22 5.51
N PRO A 276 -33.55 6.49 6.01
CA PRO A 276 -34.62 6.86 6.92
C PRO A 276 -36.02 6.57 6.39
N ALA A 277 -36.20 6.58 5.07
CA ALA A 277 -37.43 6.25 4.37
C ALA A 277 -37.10 5.66 2.99
N GLY A 278 -37.90 4.69 2.55
CA GLY A 278 -37.75 4.05 1.24
C GLY A 278 -37.07 2.67 1.31
N ALA A 279 -36.77 2.13 0.13
CA ALA A 279 -36.15 0.81 -0.02
C ALA A 279 -34.63 0.87 0.26
N PRO A 280 -34.00 -0.27 0.60
CA PRO A 280 -32.54 -0.38 0.70
C PRO A 280 -31.83 0.12 -0.56
N GLN A 281 -30.71 0.80 -0.40
CA GLN A 281 -29.90 1.38 -1.47
C GLN A 281 -28.46 0.87 -1.40
N PRO A 282 -27.75 0.74 -2.54
CA PRO A 282 -26.35 0.38 -2.55
C PRO A 282 -25.51 1.37 -1.76
N LEU A 283 -24.53 0.84 -0.98
CA LEU A 283 -23.56 1.66 -0.27
C LEU A 283 -22.63 2.40 -1.25
N ILE A 284 -22.31 3.65 -0.97
CA ILE A 284 -21.21 4.34 -1.62
C ILE A 284 -19.92 3.88 -0.96
N MET A 285 -19.00 3.31 -1.73
CA MET A 285 -17.74 2.76 -1.21
C MET A 285 -16.56 3.68 -1.52
N SER A 286 -15.55 3.62 -0.65
CA SER A 286 -14.24 4.24 -0.84
C SER A 286 -13.15 3.28 -0.39
N CYS A 287 -11.94 3.42 -0.92
CA CYS A 287 -10.80 2.64 -0.45
C CYS A 287 -9.52 3.49 -0.39
N TYR A 288 -8.62 3.07 0.50
CA TYR A 288 -7.40 3.80 0.84
C TYR A 288 -6.29 2.80 1.08
N GLY A 289 -5.19 2.89 0.35
CA GLY A 289 -4.07 1.94 0.44
C GLY A 289 -2.74 2.60 0.73
N ILE A 290 -1.92 1.98 1.58
CA ILE A 290 -0.50 2.27 1.78
C ILE A 290 0.29 0.99 1.67
N GLY A 291 1.18 0.91 0.68
CA GLY A 291 2.14 -0.18 0.56
C GLY A 291 3.25 -0.05 1.62
N ILE A 292 3.16 -0.78 2.73
CA ILE A 292 4.04 -0.61 3.90
C ILE A 292 5.49 -0.96 3.55
N THR A 293 5.72 -2.12 2.95
CA THR A 293 7.06 -2.54 2.51
C THR A 293 7.61 -1.65 1.41
N ARG A 294 6.74 -1.15 0.52
CA ARG A 294 7.10 -0.18 -0.51
C ARG A 294 7.47 1.17 0.11
N LEU A 295 6.71 1.67 1.07
CA LEU A 295 7.00 2.93 1.77
C LEU A 295 8.34 2.86 2.51
N LEU A 296 8.66 1.72 3.16
CA LEU A 296 9.97 1.50 3.77
C LEU A 296 11.09 1.62 2.73
N ALA A 297 10.99 0.90 1.61
CA ALA A 297 12.00 0.93 0.55
C ALA A 297 12.12 2.31 -0.10
N ALA A 298 11.01 2.98 -0.37
CA ALA A 298 10.99 4.34 -0.91
C ALA A 298 11.62 5.36 0.04
N SER A 299 11.40 5.22 1.36
CA SER A 299 12.06 6.05 2.37
C SER A 299 13.58 5.90 2.32
N ILE A 300 14.07 4.65 2.23
CA ILE A 300 15.50 4.36 2.10
C ILE A 300 16.04 4.90 0.77
N GLU A 301 15.30 4.75 -0.33
CA GLU A 301 15.68 5.27 -1.64
C GLU A 301 15.87 6.79 -1.61
N ALA A 302 14.91 7.50 -0.99
CA ALA A 302 14.94 8.97 -0.93
C ALA A 302 16.02 9.53 0.00
N LEU A 303 16.18 8.93 1.19
CA LEU A 303 17.02 9.52 2.26
C LEU A 303 18.46 9.03 2.27
N SER A 304 18.74 7.81 1.77
CA SER A 304 20.06 7.18 1.87
C SER A 304 21.07 7.73 0.87
N THR A 305 22.35 7.57 1.18
CA THR A 305 23.44 7.76 0.22
C THR A 305 23.69 6.44 -0.53
N GLU A 306 24.64 6.43 -1.47
CA GLU A 306 25.01 5.22 -2.22
C GLU A 306 25.60 4.09 -1.34
N THR A 307 26.07 4.43 -0.14
CA THR A 307 26.80 3.51 0.74
C THR A 307 26.23 3.42 2.16
N GLN A 308 25.26 4.27 2.52
CA GLN A 308 24.73 4.35 3.89
C GLN A 308 23.21 4.36 3.89
N VAL A 309 22.62 3.42 4.64
CA VAL A 309 21.19 3.42 4.94
C VAL A 309 20.86 4.58 5.88
N ARG A 310 19.89 5.41 5.52
CA ARG A 310 19.32 6.44 6.37
C ARG A 310 17.83 6.16 6.57
N TRP A 311 17.44 6.05 7.82
CA TRP A 311 16.06 5.84 8.22
C TRP A 311 15.37 7.17 8.53
N PRO A 312 14.07 7.31 8.26
CA PRO A 312 13.27 8.29 8.99
C PRO A 312 13.45 8.06 10.50
N ALA A 313 13.67 9.13 11.28
CA ALA A 313 13.98 8.99 12.70
C ALA A 313 12.92 8.21 13.47
N ALA A 314 11.64 8.42 13.13
CA ALA A 314 10.50 7.75 13.74
C ALA A 314 10.50 6.23 13.61
N ILE A 315 11.07 5.68 12.53
CA ILE A 315 11.08 4.23 12.25
C ILE A 315 12.45 3.58 12.34
N ALA A 316 13.50 4.33 12.69
CA ALA A 316 14.83 3.75 12.88
C ALA A 316 14.77 2.53 13.82
N PRO A 317 15.41 1.38 13.48
CA PRO A 317 15.34 0.14 14.27
C PRO A 317 15.71 0.35 15.74
N TYR A 318 16.70 1.21 16.01
CA TYR A 318 17.12 1.65 17.34
C TYR A 318 17.41 3.14 17.32
N SER A 319 17.02 3.86 18.39
CA SER A 319 17.32 5.27 18.56
C SER A 319 18.76 5.49 19.01
N VAL A 320 19.36 4.52 19.74
CA VAL A 320 20.72 4.59 20.29
C VAL A 320 21.39 3.22 20.18
N ILE A 321 22.65 3.23 19.77
CA ILE A 321 23.54 2.06 19.80
C ILE A 321 24.74 2.44 20.68
N ILE A 322 25.01 1.61 21.70
CA ILE A 322 26.17 1.79 22.59
C ILE A 322 27.25 0.82 22.13
N ILE A 323 28.40 1.37 21.77
CA ILE A 323 29.60 0.59 21.41
C ILE A 323 30.55 0.69 22.61
N GLY A 324 30.74 -0.43 23.30
CA GLY A 324 31.71 -0.53 24.41
C GLY A 324 33.14 -0.59 23.92
N PRO A 325 34.12 -0.37 24.82
CA PRO A 325 35.51 -0.61 24.49
C PRO A 325 35.76 -2.08 24.12
N LYS A 326 36.72 -2.30 23.21
CA LYS A 326 37.17 -3.66 22.84
C LYS A 326 37.89 -4.33 23.99
#